data_4039c0a1ec8895de7329a4d84255ea0a
#
_entry.id   4039c0a1ec8895de7329a4d84255ea0a
#
_cell.length_a   1.000
_cell.length_b   1.000
_cell.length_c   1.000
_cell.angle_alpha   90.00
_cell.angle_beta   90.00
_cell.angle_gamma   90.00
#
_symmetry.space_group_name_H-M   'P 1'
#
loop_
_entity.id
_entity.type
_entity.pdbx_description
1 polymer ?
#
loop_
_entity_poly.entity_id
_entity_poly.type
_entity_poly.pdbx_seq_one_letter_code
_entity_poly.pdbx_strand_id
1 'polypeptide(L)'
;MTYNKKRMLSYGVILISVLLAYFCRLVRPKNTFARNFADQCRNCIYLGLYCAWVIYLEKHVVYKKMRRCLTAIGCLMVFWFFVRTVKFHIFHEPLGEHICWYLYYIPMILIPVLGLSAALFFVEKDEEKTVRQIIILLTVAAVLIISVFTNDLHQLVFRFSKQPPFRIGIIVMVFFLQ
;
A
#
# COMPACT_ATOMS: atom_id res chain seq x y z
N MET A 1 -4.82 28.33 -24.54
CA MET A 1 -3.35 28.08 -24.43
C MET A 1 -2.86 27.82 -22.98
N THR A 2 -3.50 28.36 -21.94
CA THR A 2 -3.12 28.24 -20.52
C THR A 2 -3.39 26.88 -19.89
N TYR A 3 -4.42 26.13 -20.31
CA TYR A 3 -4.79 24.84 -19.74
C TYR A 3 -3.73 23.75 -20.02
N ASN A 4 -3.26 23.65 -21.25
CA ASN A 4 -2.22 22.68 -21.64
C ASN A 4 -0.89 22.93 -20.93
N LYS A 5 -0.54 24.21 -20.68
CA LYS A 5 0.70 24.57 -19.98
C LYS A 5 0.67 24.12 -18.51
N LYS A 6 -0.46 24.28 -17.80
CA LYS A 6 -0.63 23.79 -16.42
C LYS A 6 -0.55 22.27 -16.34
N ARG A 7 -1.12 21.57 -17.32
CA ARG A 7 -1.09 20.11 -17.39
C ARG A 7 0.32 19.58 -17.64
N MET A 8 1.05 20.17 -18.58
CA MET A 8 2.47 19.83 -18.83
C MET A 8 3.34 20.09 -17.61
N LEU A 9 3.12 21.21 -16.90
CA LEU A 9 3.86 21.52 -15.68
C LEU A 9 3.60 20.46 -14.58
N SER A 10 2.36 20.04 -14.42
CA SER A 10 2.00 18.99 -13.44
C SER A 10 2.69 17.65 -13.75
N TYR A 11 2.70 17.22 -15.00
CA TYR A 11 3.43 16.00 -15.39
C TYR A 11 4.95 16.14 -15.22
N GLY A 12 5.50 17.32 -15.50
CA GLY A 12 6.91 17.61 -15.27
C GLY A 12 7.30 17.49 -13.79
N VAL A 13 6.48 18.06 -12.90
CA VAL A 13 6.72 17.98 -11.45
C VAL A 13 6.65 16.53 -10.96
N ILE A 14 5.68 15.74 -11.41
CA ILE A 14 5.56 14.32 -11.04
C ILE A 14 6.79 13.55 -11.52
N LEU A 15 7.20 13.74 -12.77
CA LEU A 15 8.37 13.07 -13.35
C LEU A 15 9.65 13.42 -12.58
N ILE A 16 9.87 14.70 -12.30
CA ILE A 16 11.04 15.17 -11.52
C ILE A 16 11.02 14.56 -10.11
N SER A 17 9.86 14.52 -9.45
CA SER A 17 9.72 13.93 -8.11
C SER A 17 10.06 12.43 -8.09
N VAL A 18 9.62 11.68 -9.11
CA VAL A 18 9.94 10.26 -9.26
C VAL A 18 11.43 10.06 -9.54
N LEU A 19 12.01 10.86 -10.42
CA LEU A 19 13.46 10.80 -10.71
C LEU A 19 14.29 11.15 -9.48
N LEU A 20 13.89 12.16 -8.70
CA LEU A 20 14.55 12.53 -7.46
C LEU A 20 14.49 11.40 -6.41
N ALA A 21 13.33 10.77 -6.25
CA ALA A 21 13.17 9.62 -5.36
C ALA A 21 14.05 8.43 -5.80
N TYR A 22 14.15 8.19 -7.11
CA TYR A 22 15.03 7.17 -7.67
C TYR A 22 16.51 7.50 -7.45
N PHE A 23 16.90 8.75 -7.63
CA PHE A 23 18.26 9.23 -7.36
C PHE A 23 18.62 9.05 -5.88
N CYS A 24 17.75 9.42 -4.94
CA CYS A 24 17.95 9.17 -3.51
C CYS A 24 18.14 7.69 -3.19
N ARG A 25 17.57 6.78 -3.99
CA ARG A 25 17.77 5.33 -3.85
C ARG A 25 19.14 4.87 -4.36
N LEU A 26 19.63 5.46 -5.45
CA LEU A 26 20.93 5.10 -6.06
C LEU A 26 22.11 5.62 -5.25
N VAL A 27 21.98 6.82 -4.71
CA VAL A 27 23.01 7.42 -3.88
C VAL A 27 23.02 6.75 -2.52
N ARG A 28 23.96 5.83 -2.30
CA ARG A 28 24.22 5.19 -1.00
C ARG A 28 25.48 5.80 -0.37
N PRO A 29 25.38 6.93 0.31
CA PRO A 29 26.54 7.55 0.95
C PRO A 29 27.10 6.61 2.04
N LYS A 30 28.40 6.61 2.19
CA LYS A 30 29.10 5.83 3.25
C LYS A 30 28.73 6.33 4.64
N ASN A 31 28.37 7.61 4.76
CA ASN A 31 27.96 8.23 6.00
C ASN A 31 26.51 7.80 6.36
N THR A 32 26.34 7.24 7.56
CA THR A 32 25.05 6.75 8.10
C THR A 32 24.01 7.86 8.17
N PHE A 33 24.41 9.08 8.56
CA PHE A 33 23.50 10.24 8.63
C PHE A 33 22.95 10.60 7.25
N ALA A 34 23.83 10.73 6.24
CA ALA A 34 23.42 11.08 4.89
C ALA A 34 22.51 10.00 4.25
N ARG A 35 22.77 8.71 4.58
CA ARG A 35 21.92 7.60 4.14
C ARG A 35 20.51 7.69 4.74
N ASN A 36 20.41 7.89 6.06
CA ASN A 36 19.12 8.04 6.74
C ASN A 36 18.35 9.26 6.23
N PHE A 37 19.06 10.37 5.98
CA PHE A 37 18.45 11.58 5.41
C PHE A 37 17.89 11.33 4.00
N ALA A 38 18.65 10.65 3.12
CA ALA A 38 18.19 10.30 1.78
C ALA A 38 16.97 9.37 1.82
N ASP A 39 16.94 8.42 2.75
CA ASP A 39 15.79 7.52 2.94
C ASP A 39 14.55 8.28 3.41
N GLN A 40 14.69 9.25 4.31
CA GLN A 40 13.58 10.10 4.76
C GLN A 40 13.06 11.02 3.65
N CYS A 41 13.95 11.65 2.89
CA CYS A 41 13.56 12.47 1.74
C CYS A 41 12.76 11.65 0.72
N ARG A 42 13.22 10.46 0.39
CA ARG A 42 12.48 9.54 -0.50
C ARG A 42 11.10 9.21 0.05
N ASN A 43 11.01 8.94 1.36
CA ASN A 43 9.75 8.62 2.03
C ASN A 43 8.77 9.79 1.96
N CYS A 44 9.23 11.03 2.21
CA CYS A 44 8.40 12.22 2.10
C CYS A 44 7.90 12.45 0.66
N ILE A 45 8.74 12.20 -0.34
CA ILE A 45 8.35 12.33 -1.75
C ILE A 45 7.22 11.35 -2.09
N TYR A 46 7.34 10.07 -1.71
CA TYR A 46 6.29 9.08 -1.95
C TYR A 46 4.99 9.42 -1.24
N LEU A 47 5.07 9.83 0.02
CA LEU A 47 3.89 10.26 0.78
C LEU A 47 3.20 11.45 0.09
N GLY A 48 3.97 12.46 -0.31
CA GLY A 48 3.45 13.63 -1.05
C GLY A 48 2.78 13.25 -2.36
N LEU A 49 3.35 12.32 -3.13
CA LEU A 49 2.77 11.82 -4.38
C LEU A 49 1.45 11.08 -4.13
N TYR A 50 1.36 10.23 -3.10
CA TYR A 50 0.11 9.55 -2.74
C TYR A 50 -0.99 10.53 -2.30
N CYS A 51 -0.66 11.51 -1.46
CA CYS A 51 -1.61 12.54 -1.06
C CYS A 51 -2.09 13.37 -2.26
N ALA A 52 -1.19 13.78 -3.13
CA ALA A 52 -1.54 14.51 -4.35
C ALA A 52 -2.45 13.67 -5.27
N TRP A 53 -2.18 12.36 -5.39
CA TRP A 53 -3.02 11.45 -6.15
C TRP A 53 -4.42 11.32 -5.57
N VAL A 54 -4.57 11.17 -4.26
CA VAL A 54 -5.88 11.11 -3.58
C VAL A 54 -6.67 12.40 -3.83
N ILE A 55 -6.05 13.57 -3.66
CA ILE A 55 -6.68 14.88 -3.92
C ILE A 55 -7.11 15.01 -5.39
N TYR A 56 -6.26 14.53 -6.30
CA TYR A 56 -6.58 14.52 -7.73
C TYR A 56 -7.80 13.65 -8.04
N LEU A 57 -7.88 12.44 -7.47
CA LEU A 57 -9.00 11.53 -7.64
C LEU A 57 -10.32 12.13 -7.15
N GLU A 58 -10.32 12.78 -5.98
CA GLU A 58 -11.50 13.41 -5.43
C GLU A 58 -12.09 14.49 -6.35
N LYS A 59 -11.22 15.20 -7.06
CA LYS A 59 -11.63 16.29 -7.97
C LYS A 59 -12.06 15.83 -9.37
N HIS A 60 -11.51 14.71 -9.87
CA HIS A 60 -11.65 14.34 -11.27
C HIS A 60 -12.50 13.09 -11.52
N VAL A 61 -12.72 12.25 -10.52
CA VAL A 61 -13.54 11.05 -10.68
C VAL A 61 -15.00 11.36 -10.43
N VAL A 62 -15.82 11.28 -11.49
CA VAL A 62 -17.24 11.63 -11.47
C VAL A 62 -18.09 10.60 -10.71
N TYR A 63 -17.80 9.31 -10.90
CA TYR A 63 -18.56 8.23 -10.27
C TYR A 63 -18.27 8.11 -8.77
N LYS A 64 -19.23 8.50 -7.93
CA LYS A 64 -19.07 8.54 -6.46
C LYS A 64 -18.63 7.20 -5.84
N LYS A 65 -19.20 6.07 -6.31
CA LYS A 65 -18.86 4.72 -5.77
C LYS A 65 -17.42 4.34 -6.12
N MET A 66 -17.03 4.47 -7.38
CA MET A 66 -15.66 4.22 -7.84
C MET A 66 -14.65 5.16 -7.16
N ARG A 67 -14.99 6.45 -7.04
CA ARG A 67 -14.14 7.44 -6.33
C ARG A 67 -13.85 7.02 -4.91
N ARG A 68 -14.86 6.56 -4.14
CA ARG A 68 -14.68 6.08 -2.76
C ARG A 68 -13.71 4.91 -2.68
N CYS A 69 -13.81 3.92 -3.59
CA CYS A 69 -12.88 2.80 -3.65
C CYS A 69 -11.45 3.27 -3.93
N LEU A 70 -11.27 4.15 -4.91
CA LEU A 70 -9.95 4.67 -5.27
C LEU A 70 -9.34 5.54 -4.16
N THR A 71 -10.15 6.39 -3.50
CA THR A 71 -9.70 7.16 -2.33
C THR A 71 -9.30 6.24 -1.17
N ALA A 72 -10.07 5.18 -0.92
CA ALA A 72 -9.72 4.18 0.10
C ALA A 72 -8.41 3.47 -0.23
N ILE A 73 -8.15 3.12 -1.49
CA ILE A 73 -6.85 2.59 -1.94
C ILE A 73 -5.73 3.58 -1.63
N GLY A 74 -5.91 4.86 -1.95
CA GLY A 74 -4.92 5.89 -1.65
C GLY A 74 -4.63 6.00 -0.15
N CYS A 75 -5.66 6.01 0.69
CA CYS A 75 -5.50 6.01 2.15
C CYS A 75 -4.76 4.75 2.66
N LEU A 76 -5.09 3.57 2.11
CA LEU A 76 -4.39 2.33 2.46
C LEU A 76 -2.92 2.34 2.02
N MET A 77 -2.59 2.95 0.89
CA MET A 77 -1.20 3.14 0.45
C MET A 77 -0.42 4.06 1.40
N VAL A 78 -1.04 5.16 1.84
CA VAL A 78 -0.44 6.05 2.86
C VAL A 78 -0.25 5.29 4.18
N PHE A 79 -1.25 4.54 4.62
CA PHE A 79 -1.18 3.72 5.82
C PHE A 79 -0.06 2.65 5.72
N TRP A 80 0.02 1.94 4.61
CA TRP A 80 1.07 0.96 4.35
C TRP A 80 2.47 1.57 4.43
N PHE A 81 2.61 2.75 3.85
CA PHE A 81 3.85 3.49 3.87
C PHE A 81 4.23 3.95 5.28
N PHE A 82 3.23 4.40 6.06
CA PHE A 82 3.40 4.77 7.45
C PHE A 82 3.88 3.57 8.30
N VAL A 83 3.20 2.44 8.23
CA VAL A 83 3.58 1.20 8.94
C VAL A 83 5.00 0.78 8.59
N ARG A 84 5.37 0.86 7.30
CA ARG A 84 6.74 0.58 6.84
C ARG A 84 7.76 1.52 7.47
N THR A 85 7.47 2.81 7.52
CA THR A 85 8.39 3.80 8.09
C THR A 85 8.57 3.57 9.59
N VAL A 86 7.49 3.32 10.31
CA VAL A 86 7.49 3.01 11.74
C VAL A 86 8.31 1.76 12.02
N LYS A 87 8.09 0.67 11.25
CA LYS A 87 8.83 -0.57 11.39
C LYS A 87 10.34 -0.38 11.31
N PHE A 88 10.83 0.38 10.35
CA PHE A 88 12.27 0.50 10.09
C PHE A 88 12.97 1.59 10.92
N HIS A 89 12.22 2.53 11.53
CA HIS A 89 12.82 3.68 12.21
C HIS A 89 12.51 3.76 13.69
N ILE A 90 11.43 3.15 14.16
CA ILE A 90 10.95 3.29 15.55
C ILE A 90 11.09 1.98 16.32
N PHE A 91 10.62 0.89 15.76
CA PHE A 91 10.63 -0.39 16.44
C PHE A 91 11.90 -1.19 16.10
N HIS A 92 12.75 -1.35 17.13
CA HIS A 92 13.92 -2.24 17.10
C HIS A 92 13.67 -3.47 17.98
N GLU A 93 12.52 -3.53 18.65
CA GLU A 93 12.15 -4.64 19.50
C GLU A 93 11.32 -5.69 18.76
N PRO A 94 11.48 -6.98 19.07
CA PRO A 94 10.83 -8.08 18.34
C PRO A 94 9.30 -8.02 18.37
N LEU A 95 8.71 -7.52 19.45
CA LEU A 95 7.25 -7.41 19.59
C LEU A 95 6.66 -6.32 18.68
N GLY A 96 7.32 -5.18 18.58
CA GLY A 96 6.92 -4.08 17.68
C GLY A 96 7.03 -4.48 16.21
N GLU A 97 8.11 -5.19 15.87
CA GLU A 97 8.30 -5.72 14.52
C GLU A 97 7.20 -6.72 14.14
N HIS A 98 6.81 -7.59 15.06
CA HIS A 98 5.75 -8.57 14.88
C HIS A 98 4.39 -7.92 14.58
N ILE A 99 3.99 -6.91 15.37
CA ILE A 99 2.75 -6.16 15.15
C ILE A 99 2.77 -5.44 13.79
N CYS A 100 3.89 -4.82 13.43
CA CYS A 100 4.03 -4.15 12.14
C CYS A 100 3.86 -5.11 10.95
N TRP A 101 4.31 -6.37 11.07
CA TRP A 101 4.09 -7.38 10.06
C TRP A 101 2.61 -7.69 9.85
N TYR A 102 1.82 -7.86 10.91
CA TYR A 102 0.37 -8.07 10.80
C TYR A 102 -0.32 -6.87 10.16
N LEU A 103 -0.01 -5.66 10.60
CA LEU A 103 -0.57 -4.43 10.03
C LEU A 103 -0.24 -4.26 8.53
N TYR A 104 0.89 -4.80 8.10
CA TYR A 104 1.32 -4.74 6.71
C TYR A 104 0.42 -5.55 5.76
N TYR A 105 -0.18 -6.64 6.25
CA TYR A 105 -1.07 -7.49 5.45
C TYR A 105 -2.43 -6.86 5.18
N ILE A 106 -2.91 -5.94 6.04
CA ILE A 106 -4.20 -5.26 5.84
C ILE A 106 -4.26 -4.56 4.48
N PRO A 107 -3.39 -3.61 4.16
CA PRO A 107 -3.40 -2.96 2.85
C PRO A 107 -3.07 -3.93 1.71
N MET A 108 -2.21 -4.91 1.94
CA MET A 108 -1.85 -5.91 0.93
C MET A 108 -3.06 -6.72 0.44
N ILE A 109 -4.01 -7.03 1.33
CA ILE A 109 -5.23 -7.77 1.01
C ILE A 109 -6.32 -6.83 0.49
N LEU A 110 -6.50 -5.65 1.11
CA LEU A 110 -7.61 -4.75 0.78
C LEU A 110 -7.42 -3.98 -0.53
N ILE A 111 -6.18 -3.61 -0.89
CA ILE A 111 -5.92 -2.83 -2.11
C ILE A 111 -6.40 -3.56 -3.37
N PRO A 112 -6.04 -4.83 -3.64
CA PRO A 112 -6.54 -5.54 -4.82
C PRO A 112 -8.06 -5.75 -4.78
N VAL A 113 -8.66 -6.00 -3.62
CA VAL A 113 -10.11 -6.15 -3.46
C VAL A 113 -10.85 -4.85 -3.79
N LEU A 114 -10.36 -3.71 -3.30
CA LEU A 114 -10.93 -2.41 -3.63
C LEU A 114 -10.70 -2.03 -5.10
N GLY A 115 -9.56 -2.41 -5.67
CA GLY A 115 -9.27 -2.22 -7.09
C GLY A 115 -10.26 -2.98 -7.98
N LEU A 116 -10.51 -4.26 -7.65
CA LEU A 116 -11.51 -5.07 -8.34
C LEU A 116 -12.93 -4.52 -8.15
N SER A 117 -13.25 -4.05 -6.93
CA SER A 117 -14.54 -3.41 -6.65
C SER A 117 -14.74 -2.14 -7.48
N ALA A 118 -13.70 -1.32 -7.64
CA ALA A 118 -13.75 -0.12 -8.48
C ALA A 118 -13.97 -0.50 -9.97
N ALA A 119 -13.33 -1.57 -10.45
CA ALA A 119 -13.52 -2.08 -11.80
C ALA A 119 -14.94 -2.61 -12.03
N LEU A 120 -15.51 -3.33 -11.07
CA LEU A 120 -16.91 -3.82 -11.13
C LEU A 120 -17.91 -2.68 -11.23
N PHE A 121 -17.72 -1.59 -10.47
CA PHE A 121 -18.56 -0.39 -10.60
C PHE A 121 -18.45 0.30 -11.96
N PHE A 122 -17.40 0.06 -12.70
CA PHE A 122 -17.22 0.62 -14.03
C PHE A 122 -17.85 -0.25 -15.14
N VAL A 123 -17.76 -1.57 -15.02
CA VAL A 123 -18.14 -2.53 -16.07
C VAL A 123 -19.60 -2.97 -15.96
N GLU A 124 -20.08 -3.25 -14.76
CA GLU A 124 -21.40 -3.82 -14.53
C GLU A 124 -22.46 -2.71 -14.42
N LYS A 125 -23.53 -2.86 -15.18
CA LYS A 125 -24.68 -1.93 -15.17
C LYS A 125 -25.70 -2.25 -14.09
N ASP A 126 -25.75 -3.51 -13.65
CA ASP A 126 -26.66 -3.98 -12.59
C ASP A 126 -26.03 -3.70 -11.22
N GLU A 127 -26.60 -2.70 -10.54
CA GLU A 127 -26.11 -2.28 -9.23
C GLU A 127 -26.26 -3.36 -8.16
N GLU A 128 -27.34 -4.13 -8.17
CA GLU A 128 -27.63 -5.12 -7.15
C GLU A 128 -26.65 -6.30 -7.24
N LYS A 129 -26.40 -6.77 -8.46
CA LYS A 129 -25.41 -7.81 -8.75
C LYS A 129 -23.99 -7.36 -8.37
N THR A 130 -23.62 -6.13 -8.70
CA THR A 130 -22.31 -5.55 -8.35
C THR A 130 -22.12 -5.50 -6.83
N VAL A 131 -23.10 -5.01 -6.09
CA VAL A 131 -23.03 -4.93 -4.62
C VAL A 131 -22.86 -6.33 -4.01
N ARG A 132 -23.61 -7.31 -4.49
CA ARG A 132 -23.47 -8.71 -4.02
C ARG A 132 -22.08 -9.29 -4.27
N GLN A 133 -21.50 -9.05 -5.44
CA GLN A 133 -20.14 -9.48 -5.76
C GLN A 133 -19.10 -8.80 -4.84
N ILE A 134 -19.25 -7.51 -4.60
CA ILE A 134 -18.35 -6.76 -3.69
C ILE A 134 -18.47 -7.27 -2.25
N ILE A 135 -19.66 -7.58 -1.77
CA ILE A 135 -19.84 -8.17 -0.45
C ILE A 135 -19.11 -9.50 -0.34
N ILE A 136 -19.21 -10.37 -1.34
CA ILE A 136 -18.47 -11.65 -1.37
C ILE A 136 -16.95 -11.40 -1.31
N LEU A 137 -16.42 -10.47 -2.12
CA LEU A 137 -15.01 -10.13 -2.13
C LEU A 137 -14.52 -9.59 -0.78
N LEU A 138 -15.31 -8.71 -0.15
CA LEU A 138 -15.00 -8.18 1.17
C LEU A 138 -15.06 -9.25 2.26
N THR A 139 -16.01 -10.18 2.15
CA THR A 139 -16.09 -11.32 3.09
C THR A 139 -14.85 -12.21 2.99
N VAL A 140 -14.41 -12.54 1.77
CA VAL A 140 -13.17 -13.30 1.56
C VAL A 140 -11.96 -12.52 2.11
N ALA A 141 -11.87 -11.22 1.84
CA ALA A 141 -10.79 -10.38 2.40
C ALA A 141 -10.80 -10.37 3.94
N ALA A 142 -11.97 -10.28 4.56
CA ALA A 142 -12.11 -10.32 6.01
C ALA A 142 -11.64 -11.66 6.60
N VAL A 143 -12.02 -12.78 5.97
CA VAL A 143 -11.55 -14.11 6.38
C VAL A 143 -10.03 -14.23 6.27
N LEU A 144 -9.43 -13.73 5.18
CA LEU A 144 -7.98 -13.72 5.00
C LEU A 144 -7.28 -12.85 6.06
N ILE A 145 -7.82 -11.66 6.37
CA ILE A 145 -7.27 -10.78 7.41
C ILE A 145 -7.35 -11.49 8.78
N ILE A 146 -8.49 -12.08 9.13
CA ILE A 146 -8.64 -12.83 10.38
C ILE A 146 -7.62 -13.97 10.43
N SER A 147 -7.44 -14.73 9.35
CA SER A 147 -6.46 -15.81 9.27
C SER A 147 -5.02 -15.30 9.48
N VAL A 148 -4.69 -14.11 8.98
CA VAL A 148 -3.38 -13.48 9.23
C VAL A 148 -3.22 -13.13 10.71
N PHE A 149 -4.23 -12.48 11.32
CA PHE A 149 -4.16 -12.08 12.74
C PHE A 149 -4.19 -13.26 13.72
N THR A 150 -4.77 -14.38 13.32
CA THR A 150 -4.76 -15.64 14.11
C THR A 150 -3.58 -16.53 13.79
N ASN A 151 -2.63 -16.08 12.95
CA ASN A 151 -1.49 -16.89 12.52
C ASN A 151 -0.62 -17.42 13.66
N ASP A 152 -0.56 -16.74 14.80
CA ASP A 152 0.17 -17.21 16.00
C ASP A 152 -0.39 -18.52 16.56
N LEU A 153 -1.69 -18.82 16.30
CA LEU A 153 -2.34 -20.05 16.74
C LEU A 153 -2.06 -21.24 15.80
N HIS A 154 -2.03 -20.99 14.50
CA HIS A 154 -1.97 -22.08 13.50
C HIS A 154 -0.71 -22.07 12.62
N GLN A 155 0.05 -20.97 12.61
CA GLN A 155 1.31 -20.79 11.84
C GLN A 155 1.22 -21.20 10.35
N LEU A 156 0.01 -21.04 9.74
CA LEU A 156 -0.25 -21.43 8.35
C LEU A 156 0.20 -20.37 7.34
N VAL A 157 0.21 -19.09 7.75
CA VAL A 157 0.51 -17.98 6.87
C VAL A 157 2.03 -17.72 6.81
N PHE A 158 2.67 -17.66 7.99
CA PHE A 158 4.12 -17.49 8.12
C PHE A 158 4.62 -18.00 9.48
N ARG A 159 5.92 -18.33 9.54
CA ARG A 159 6.60 -18.72 10.79
C ARG A 159 7.65 -17.68 11.13
N PHE A 160 7.65 -17.24 12.38
CA PHE A 160 8.74 -16.44 12.93
C PHE A 160 9.85 -17.36 13.41
N SER A 161 11.09 -17.15 12.96
CA SER A 161 12.26 -17.85 13.50
C SER A 161 12.56 -17.30 14.90
N LYS A 162 12.78 -18.18 15.87
CA LYS A 162 13.19 -17.80 17.24
C LYS A 162 14.63 -17.31 17.34
N GLN A 163 15.44 -17.41 16.28
CA GLN A 163 16.83 -16.96 16.27
C GLN A 163 16.99 -15.63 15.53
N PRO A 164 17.66 -14.63 16.10
CA PRO A 164 18.02 -13.41 15.39
C PRO A 164 19.13 -13.69 14.34
N PRO A 165 19.07 -13.08 13.12
CA PRO A 165 18.03 -12.16 12.65
C PRO A 165 16.76 -12.91 12.23
N PHE A 166 15.60 -12.39 12.59
CA PHE A 166 14.29 -12.96 12.25
C PHE A 166 14.16 -13.17 10.74
N ARG A 167 14.32 -14.41 10.28
CA ARG A 167 14.00 -14.79 8.89
C ARG A 167 12.56 -15.23 8.85
N ILE A 168 11.74 -14.51 8.07
CA ILE A 168 10.36 -14.89 7.82
C ILE A 168 10.36 -15.88 6.67
N GLY A 169 10.03 -17.13 6.97
CA GLY A 169 9.70 -18.10 5.94
C GLY A 169 8.25 -17.91 5.50
N ILE A 170 8.04 -17.36 4.31
CA ILE A 170 6.69 -17.23 3.72
C ILE A 170 6.27 -18.60 3.21
N ILE A 171 5.35 -19.26 3.90
CA ILE A 171 4.86 -20.61 3.54
C ILE A 171 3.72 -20.56 2.51
N VAL A 172 2.98 -19.46 2.41
CA VAL A 172 1.69 -19.41 1.70
C VAL A 172 1.78 -19.16 0.19
N MET A 173 2.96 -18.88 -0.40
CA MET A 173 3.02 -18.67 -1.85
C MET A 173 3.00 -19.95 -2.70
N VAL A 174 3.05 -21.12 -2.10
CA VAL A 174 3.15 -22.39 -2.86
C VAL A 174 1.78 -23.02 -3.17
N PHE A 175 0.72 -22.66 -2.45
CA PHE A 175 -0.61 -23.29 -2.60
C PHE A 175 -1.50 -22.66 -3.69
N PHE A 176 -1.11 -21.53 -4.30
CA PHE A 176 -1.89 -20.88 -5.36
C PHE A 176 -1.29 -21.01 -6.76
N LEU A 177 -0.20 -21.79 -6.94
CA LEU A 177 0.47 -21.99 -8.23
C LEU A 177 0.63 -23.47 -8.60
N GLN A 178 -0.18 -24.38 -8.04
CA GLN A 178 -0.36 -25.75 -8.53
C GLN A 178 -1.75 -25.96 -9.06
#